data_ac4e37ee03243e209094e96a426ba328
#
_entry.id   ac4e37ee03243e209094e96a426ba328
#
_cell.length_a   1.000
_cell.length_b   1.000
_cell.length_c   1.000
_cell.angle_alpha   90.00
_cell.angle_beta   90.00
_cell.angle_gamma   90.00
#
_symmetry.space_group_name_H-M   'P 1'
#
loop_
_entity.id
_entity.type
_entity.pdbx_description
1 polymer ?
#
loop_
_entity_poly.entity_id
_entity_poly.type
_entity_poly.pdbx_seq_one_letter_code
_entity_poly.pdbx_strand_id
1 'polypeptide(L)'
;MAPPNRAGSVPEREAARDGAVVSLGREGGVYADQFEIYHGNSNPDLARKICRYLGVEPGKAEVFQFANENIFVKILDNVREKDVFLVQPTCHPVNQSIMELLIMIDAFKRASAGRITAVIPFYAYGRSDKKDQPRVPITARLIADMVTVAGADRVLAMDLHQGQIQGFFNIPVDELTAVHMLSNYFVTKRLKDLVVVTDLGFAKRARTFAELLDAPLAVIEKRRIGNLDRAELMNVIGDVRGKRAIIVDDEIDTAGTLTEIVRALEREKVSEIYACATHGVLSGPAVEKLRDSSVLEVVLTDTVPLPAIKRLPKITTLSVAPLIGEAIRRIHRGESVGALFSSEVSFTQEMLLWEDGQQRRLDTRDDPEQGDGDRPDGGADDTEPEQLAQFASAIRPRDR
;
A
#
# COMPACT_ATOMS: atom_id res chain seq x y z
N MET A 1 6.06 16.33 -79.99
CA MET A 1 5.53 17.71 -79.85
C MET A 1 5.32 18.02 -78.39
N ALA A 2 6.30 18.63 -77.77
CA ALA A 2 6.12 19.42 -76.58
C ALA A 2 5.79 20.85 -77.03
N PRO A 3 5.28 21.78 -76.29
CA PRO A 3 5.51 22.32 -74.94
C PRO A 3 4.29 23.13 -74.37
N PRO A 4 4.44 24.10 -73.57
CA PRO A 4 5.50 24.58 -72.67
C PRO A 4 5.09 24.88 -71.21
N ASN A 5 6.14 24.98 -70.46
CA ASN A 5 6.31 25.55 -69.13
C ASN A 5 5.65 26.91 -68.89
N ARG A 6 5.00 27.15 -67.77
CA ARG A 6 4.83 28.47 -67.18
C ARG A 6 5.07 28.40 -65.66
N ALA A 7 6.21 28.97 -65.30
CA ALA A 7 6.52 29.35 -63.95
C ALA A 7 5.57 30.46 -63.46
N GLY A 8 5.04 30.34 -62.27
CA GLY A 8 4.32 31.35 -61.53
C GLY A 8 4.97 31.53 -60.18
N SER A 9 5.63 32.63 -60.02
CA SER A 9 6.35 33.12 -58.84
C SER A 9 5.42 33.23 -57.64
N VAL A 10 5.88 32.68 -56.54
CA VAL A 10 5.30 32.89 -55.20
C VAL A 10 6.01 34.10 -54.59
N PRO A 11 5.31 35.12 -54.08
CA PRO A 11 5.96 36.23 -53.35
C PRO A 11 6.36 35.79 -51.97
N GLU A 12 7.61 36.10 -51.63
CA GLU A 12 8.14 36.13 -50.29
C GLU A 12 7.29 37.06 -49.42
N ARG A 13 6.82 36.56 -48.30
CA ARG A 13 6.30 37.40 -47.20
C ARG A 13 7.29 37.34 -46.04
N GLU A 14 7.73 38.54 -45.72
CA GLU A 14 8.59 38.94 -44.66
C GLU A 14 8.24 38.34 -43.30
N ALA A 15 9.28 38.02 -42.56
CA ALA A 15 9.27 37.69 -41.16
C ALA A 15 8.71 38.84 -40.32
N ALA A 16 7.65 38.58 -39.59
CA ALA A 16 7.29 39.35 -38.42
C ALA A 16 7.51 38.48 -37.19
N ARG A 17 8.53 38.85 -36.42
CA ARG A 17 8.75 38.41 -35.04
C ARG A 17 7.58 38.97 -34.23
N ASP A 18 6.87 38.09 -33.51
CA ASP A 18 6.54 38.32 -32.11
C ASP A 18 6.01 37.00 -31.55
N GLY A 19 6.78 36.44 -30.66
CA GLY A 19 6.42 35.23 -29.94
C GLY A 19 5.39 35.53 -28.84
N ALA A 20 4.13 35.32 -29.14
CA ALA A 20 3.14 35.08 -28.13
C ALA A 20 2.68 33.61 -28.33
N VAL A 21 3.32 32.69 -27.62
CA VAL A 21 2.78 31.39 -27.35
C VAL A 21 1.52 31.62 -26.53
N VAL A 22 0.38 31.73 -27.20
CA VAL A 22 -0.93 31.61 -26.55
C VAL A 22 -0.98 30.17 -26.08
N SER A 23 -0.62 29.94 -24.82
CA SER A 23 -1.04 28.77 -24.10
C SER A 23 -2.56 28.81 -24.08
N LEU A 24 -3.19 28.02 -24.93
CA LEU A 24 -4.56 27.61 -24.75
C LEU A 24 -4.58 26.84 -23.41
N GLY A 25 -4.72 27.59 -22.31
CA GLY A 25 -5.17 27.06 -21.06
C GLY A 25 -6.43 26.29 -21.36
N ARG A 26 -6.38 24.97 -21.26
CA ARG A 26 -7.60 24.20 -21.00
C ARG A 26 -8.20 24.87 -19.77
N GLU A 27 -9.28 25.60 -19.98
CA GLU A 27 -10.20 25.94 -18.92
C GLU A 27 -10.63 24.59 -18.35
N GLY A 28 -9.93 24.16 -17.29
CA GLY A 28 -10.34 23.02 -16.48
C GLY A 28 -11.73 23.35 -16.00
N GLY A 29 -12.71 22.55 -16.38
CA GLY A 29 -14.05 22.70 -15.87
C GLY A 29 -13.98 22.79 -14.34
N VAL A 30 -14.95 23.46 -13.72
CA VAL A 30 -15.10 23.74 -12.28
C VAL A 30 -14.95 22.49 -11.39
N TYR A 31 -14.82 21.30 -11.95
CA TYR A 31 -14.69 19.99 -11.32
C TYR A 31 -13.25 19.39 -11.34
N ALA A 32 -12.28 20.05 -11.98
CA ALA A 32 -10.94 19.49 -12.22
C ALA A 32 -10.05 19.42 -10.97
N ASP A 33 -10.41 20.06 -9.86
CA ASP A 33 -9.60 20.12 -8.62
C ASP A 33 -10.20 19.32 -7.45
N GLN A 34 -11.25 18.52 -7.66
CA GLN A 34 -11.92 17.81 -6.56
C GLN A 34 -11.81 16.30 -6.74
N PHE A 35 -10.84 15.72 -6.04
CA PHE A 35 -10.84 14.29 -5.76
C PHE A 35 -11.24 14.02 -4.31
N GLU A 36 -11.77 12.85 -4.06
CA GLU A 36 -12.22 12.44 -2.73
C GLU A 36 -11.59 11.10 -2.36
N ILE A 37 -11.14 10.99 -1.12
CA ILE A 37 -10.54 9.77 -0.59
C ILE A 37 -11.50 9.15 0.41
N TYR A 38 -11.93 7.93 0.13
CA TYR A 38 -12.75 7.12 1.04
C TYR A 38 -11.97 5.90 1.48
N HIS A 39 -12.40 5.30 2.56
CA HIS A 39 -11.84 4.05 3.05
C HIS A 39 -12.90 3.13 3.61
N GLY A 40 -12.66 1.83 3.53
CA GLY A 40 -13.39 0.85 4.30
C GLY A 40 -12.73 0.60 5.66
N ASN A 41 -13.10 -0.52 6.29
CA ASN A 41 -12.71 -0.82 7.67
C ASN A 41 -11.39 -1.58 7.82
N SER A 42 -10.77 -2.03 6.71
CA SER A 42 -9.58 -2.89 6.81
C SER A 42 -8.30 -2.16 7.24
N ASN A 43 -8.13 -0.88 6.85
CA ASN A 43 -6.98 -0.07 7.28
C ASN A 43 -7.29 1.44 7.26
N PRO A 44 -8.18 1.94 8.14
CA PRO A 44 -8.54 3.35 8.18
C PRO A 44 -7.36 4.26 8.58
N ASP A 45 -6.37 3.73 9.33
CA ASP A 45 -5.20 4.51 9.75
C ASP A 45 -4.32 4.90 8.57
N LEU A 46 -4.08 3.98 7.63
CA LEU A 46 -3.35 4.27 6.39
C LEU A 46 -4.08 5.34 5.57
N ALA A 47 -5.40 5.20 5.41
CA ALA A 47 -6.19 6.19 4.66
C ALA A 47 -6.11 7.58 5.28
N ARG A 48 -6.20 7.70 6.63
CA ARG A 48 -6.02 8.97 7.33
C ARG A 48 -4.62 9.55 7.15
N LYS A 49 -3.58 8.72 7.12
CA LYS A 49 -2.21 9.17 6.82
C LYS A 49 -2.08 9.68 5.39
N ILE A 50 -2.70 8.99 4.40
CA ILE A 50 -2.74 9.44 3.00
C ILE A 50 -3.44 10.79 2.89
N CYS A 51 -4.61 10.94 3.50
CA CYS A 51 -5.34 12.22 3.52
C CYS A 51 -4.51 13.34 4.16
N ARG A 52 -3.81 13.05 5.26
CA ARG A 52 -2.93 14.02 5.92
C ARG A 52 -1.76 14.43 5.03
N TYR A 53 -1.13 13.48 4.32
CA TYR A 53 -0.07 13.78 3.36
C TYR A 53 -0.55 14.72 2.25
N LEU A 54 -1.76 14.48 1.75
CA LEU A 54 -2.38 15.28 0.68
C LEU A 54 -3.00 16.60 1.16
N GLY A 55 -3.13 16.80 2.46
CA GLY A 55 -3.76 17.99 3.03
C GLY A 55 -5.29 18.02 2.83
N VAL A 56 -5.94 16.84 2.74
CA VAL A 56 -7.39 16.71 2.56
C VAL A 56 -8.01 15.91 3.73
N GLU A 57 -9.31 16.06 3.93
CA GLU A 57 -10.07 15.23 4.86
C GLU A 57 -10.61 13.98 4.15
N PRO A 58 -10.75 12.85 4.84
CA PRO A 58 -11.40 11.67 4.26
C PRO A 58 -12.90 11.94 4.04
N GLY A 59 -13.42 11.44 2.93
CA GLY A 59 -14.83 11.45 2.62
C GLY A 59 -15.65 10.64 3.63
N LYS A 60 -16.90 11.02 3.83
CA LYS A 60 -17.79 10.45 4.84
C LYS A 60 -18.62 9.31 4.27
N ALA A 61 -18.50 8.16 4.88
CA ALA A 61 -19.30 6.98 4.59
C ALA A 61 -19.62 6.21 5.88
N GLU A 62 -20.80 5.62 5.94
CA GLU A 62 -21.17 4.64 6.95
C GLU A 62 -20.91 3.25 6.38
N VAL A 63 -20.05 2.48 7.01
CA VAL A 63 -19.71 1.10 6.62
C VAL A 63 -19.73 0.24 7.86
N PHE A 64 -20.69 -0.68 7.95
CA PHE A 64 -20.81 -1.60 9.09
C PHE A 64 -21.44 -2.93 8.67
N GLN A 65 -21.37 -3.89 9.56
CA GLN A 65 -21.94 -5.22 9.36
C GLN A 65 -23.17 -5.40 10.25
N PHE A 66 -24.27 -5.89 9.68
CA PHE A 66 -25.46 -6.29 10.45
C PHE A 66 -25.19 -7.58 11.23
N ALA A 67 -26.08 -7.92 12.17
CA ALA A 67 -26.01 -9.14 12.95
C ALA A 67 -26.08 -10.44 12.09
N ASN A 68 -26.63 -10.36 10.90
CA ASN A 68 -26.67 -11.44 9.90
C ASN A 68 -25.46 -11.45 8.97
N GLU A 69 -24.39 -10.72 9.32
CA GLU A 69 -23.13 -10.59 8.59
C GLU A 69 -23.22 -9.85 7.24
N ASN A 70 -24.37 -9.32 6.86
CA ASN A 70 -24.45 -8.48 5.67
C ASN A 70 -23.79 -7.13 5.90
N ILE A 71 -23.00 -6.67 4.91
CA ILE A 71 -22.33 -5.39 4.95
C ILE A 71 -23.27 -4.30 4.44
N PHE A 72 -23.39 -3.22 5.20
CA PHE A 72 -24.09 -2.00 4.83
C PHE A 72 -23.10 -0.91 4.46
N VAL A 73 -23.36 -0.23 3.35
CA VAL A 73 -22.59 0.93 2.91
C VAL A 73 -23.55 2.08 2.55
N LYS A 74 -23.23 3.28 3.05
CA LYS A 74 -23.93 4.52 2.69
C LYS A 74 -22.91 5.64 2.54
N ILE A 75 -22.88 6.23 1.36
CA ILE A 75 -22.08 7.42 1.08
C ILE A 75 -22.85 8.64 1.58
N LEU A 76 -22.20 9.49 2.38
CA LEU A 76 -22.84 10.65 3.00
C LEU A 76 -22.58 11.95 2.21
N ASP A 77 -21.50 11.99 1.44
CA ASP A 77 -21.13 13.14 0.62
C ASP A 77 -21.72 13.04 -0.80
N ASN A 78 -21.79 14.17 -1.48
CA ASN A 78 -22.14 14.18 -2.91
C ASN A 78 -20.90 13.87 -3.75
N VAL A 79 -20.88 12.69 -4.36
CA VAL A 79 -19.74 12.19 -5.16
C VAL A 79 -19.99 12.25 -6.67
N ARG A 80 -21.11 12.85 -7.11
CA ARG A 80 -21.46 12.93 -8.54
C ARG A 80 -20.35 13.62 -9.32
N GLU A 81 -19.91 12.96 -10.41
CA GLU A 81 -18.84 13.40 -11.31
C GLU A 81 -17.46 13.59 -10.65
N LYS A 82 -17.29 13.23 -9.38
CA LYS A 82 -16.00 13.33 -8.68
C LYS A 82 -15.06 12.17 -9.00
N ASP A 83 -13.77 12.41 -8.86
CA ASP A 83 -12.72 11.41 -8.90
C ASP A 83 -12.56 10.79 -7.51
N VAL A 84 -12.95 9.53 -7.35
CA VAL A 84 -13.03 8.83 -6.08
C VAL A 84 -11.87 7.84 -5.97
N PHE A 85 -11.11 7.95 -4.88
CA PHE A 85 -10.07 6.99 -4.49
C PHE A 85 -10.53 6.22 -3.25
N LEU A 86 -10.80 4.93 -3.41
CA LEU A 86 -11.26 4.05 -2.33
C LEU A 86 -10.10 3.22 -1.79
N VAL A 87 -9.61 3.57 -0.60
CA VAL A 87 -8.49 2.88 0.06
C VAL A 87 -9.01 1.70 0.87
N GLN A 88 -8.75 0.48 0.39
CA GLN A 88 -9.18 -0.75 1.06
C GLN A 88 -8.20 -1.90 0.77
N PRO A 89 -7.16 -2.13 1.57
CA PRO A 89 -6.37 -3.36 1.46
C PRO A 89 -7.26 -4.56 1.78
N THR A 90 -7.10 -5.64 1.02
CA THR A 90 -7.89 -6.85 1.20
C THR A 90 -7.28 -7.79 2.25
N CYS A 91 -6.86 -7.20 3.40
CA CYS A 91 -6.26 -7.93 4.52
C CYS A 91 -7.32 -8.55 5.45
N HIS A 92 -6.84 -9.18 6.52
CA HIS A 92 -7.72 -9.86 7.48
C HIS A 92 -8.74 -8.91 8.15
N PRO A 93 -10.04 -9.31 8.21
CA PRO A 93 -10.71 -10.52 7.68
C PRO A 93 -10.85 -10.46 6.14
N VAL A 94 -10.11 -11.32 5.42
CA VAL A 94 -9.89 -11.19 3.97
C VAL A 94 -11.20 -11.16 3.17
N ASN A 95 -12.09 -12.14 3.36
CA ASN A 95 -13.31 -12.23 2.58
C ASN A 95 -14.28 -11.08 2.87
N GLN A 96 -14.35 -10.63 4.12
CA GLN A 96 -15.13 -9.47 4.52
C GLN A 96 -14.57 -8.19 3.87
N SER A 97 -13.26 -7.99 3.92
CA SER A 97 -12.60 -6.82 3.32
C SER A 97 -12.81 -6.76 1.81
N ILE A 98 -12.80 -7.91 1.13
CA ILE A 98 -13.11 -8.00 -0.31
C ILE A 98 -14.57 -7.63 -0.57
N MET A 99 -15.52 -8.23 0.15
CA MET A 99 -16.95 -7.92 -0.03
C MET A 99 -17.24 -6.46 0.28
N GLU A 100 -16.64 -5.89 1.31
CA GLU A 100 -16.75 -4.48 1.66
C GLU A 100 -16.26 -3.58 0.52
N LEU A 101 -15.08 -3.88 -0.05
CA LEU A 101 -14.53 -3.18 -1.22
C LEU A 101 -15.52 -3.20 -2.39
N LEU A 102 -16.05 -4.37 -2.74
CA LEU A 102 -16.97 -4.53 -3.89
C LEU A 102 -18.27 -3.75 -3.70
N ILE A 103 -18.85 -3.81 -2.49
CA ILE A 103 -20.11 -3.10 -2.16
C ILE A 103 -19.87 -1.58 -2.16
N MET A 104 -18.71 -1.11 -1.66
CA MET A 104 -18.36 0.31 -1.71
C MET A 104 -18.18 0.80 -3.15
N ILE A 105 -17.50 0.04 -4.01
CA ILE A 105 -17.35 0.39 -5.44
C ILE A 105 -18.73 0.50 -6.11
N ASP A 106 -19.64 -0.46 -5.89
CA ASP A 106 -20.99 -0.41 -6.44
C ASP A 106 -21.80 0.80 -5.91
N ALA A 107 -21.63 1.14 -4.62
CA ALA A 107 -22.26 2.32 -4.03
C ALA A 107 -21.80 3.62 -4.70
N PHE A 108 -20.51 3.81 -4.94
CA PHE A 108 -19.97 4.98 -5.66
C PHE A 108 -20.44 5.02 -7.10
N LYS A 109 -20.45 3.89 -7.80
CA LYS A 109 -20.97 3.78 -9.16
C LYS A 109 -22.43 4.21 -9.24
N ARG A 110 -23.28 3.73 -8.31
CA ARG A 110 -24.71 4.11 -8.24
C ARG A 110 -24.91 5.56 -7.80
N ALA A 111 -23.99 6.13 -7.05
CA ALA A 111 -23.99 7.54 -6.69
C ALA A 111 -23.47 8.45 -7.84
N SER A 112 -23.15 7.87 -9.01
CA SER A 112 -22.65 8.57 -10.20
C SER A 112 -21.30 9.24 -9.98
N ALA A 113 -20.35 8.58 -9.26
CA ALA A 113 -18.97 9.02 -9.25
C ALA A 113 -18.41 9.07 -10.69
N GLY A 114 -17.59 10.07 -10.99
CA GLY A 114 -17.05 10.27 -12.34
C GLY A 114 -15.95 9.26 -12.69
N ARG A 115 -15.12 8.88 -11.71
CA ARG A 115 -14.10 7.83 -11.80
C ARG A 115 -13.91 7.19 -10.43
N ILE A 116 -13.73 5.88 -10.40
CA ILE A 116 -13.50 5.12 -9.16
C ILE A 116 -12.16 4.39 -9.28
N THR A 117 -11.17 4.83 -8.50
CA THR A 117 -9.88 4.15 -8.37
C THR A 117 -9.89 3.30 -7.10
N ALA A 118 -9.84 1.98 -7.24
CA ALA A 118 -9.66 1.07 -6.12
C ALA A 118 -8.18 1.07 -5.71
N VAL A 119 -7.87 1.66 -4.55
CA VAL A 119 -6.54 1.67 -3.96
C VAL A 119 -6.44 0.46 -3.03
N ILE A 120 -5.71 -0.56 -3.47
CA ILE A 120 -5.58 -1.86 -2.81
C ILE A 120 -4.11 -2.07 -2.40
N PRO A 121 -3.65 -1.48 -1.28
CA PRO A 121 -2.26 -1.57 -0.84
C PRO A 121 -1.78 -3.00 -0.60
N PHE A 122 -2.68 -3.90 -0.21
CA PHE A 122 -2.43 -5.34 -0.12
C PHE A 122 -3.53 -6.10 -0.86
N TYR A 123 -3.11 -6.92 -1.83
CA TYR A 123 -3.99 -7.71 -2.68
C TYR A 123 -4.00 -9.19 -2.23
N ALA A 124 -5.01 -9.58 -1.48
CA ALA A 124 -5.18 -10.96 -1.04
C ALA A 124 -5.39 -11.92 -2.21
N TYR A 125 -5.12 -13.20 -1.98
CA TYR A 125 -5.11 -14.25 -3.00
C TYR A 125 -4.06 -14.06 -4.10
N GLY A 126 -3.15 -13.10 -4.00
CA GLY A 126 -2.05 -12.88 -4.93
C GLY A 126 -1.21 -14.13 -5.19
N ARG A 127 -1.04 -15.00 -4.17
CA ARG A 127 -0.35 -16.29 -4.31
C ARG A 127 -1.07 -17.32 -5.16
N SER A 128 -2.38 -17.14 -5.40
CA SER A 128 -3.19 -18.01 -6.27
C SER A 128 -3.28 -17.44 -7.69
N ASP A 129 -2.11 -17.09 -8.26
CA ASP A 129 -1.93 -16.48 -9.57
C ASP A 129 -1.86 -17.48 -10.73
N LYS A 130 -1.67 -18.75 -10.42
CA LYS A 130 -1.52 -19.86 -11.39
C LYS A 130 -2.05 -21.17 -10.81
N LYS A 131 -2.20 -22.14 -11.69
CA LYS A 131 -2.50 -23.53 -11.28
C LYS A 131 -1.18 -24.24 -10.99
N ASP A 132 -0.89 -24.48 -9.73
CA ASP A 132 0.26 -25.26 -9.26
C ASP A 132 -0.04 -26.76 -9.17
N GLN A 133 -1.32 -27.13 -9.26
CA GLN A 133 -1.82 -28.51 -9.27
C GLN A 133 -3.12 -28.64 -10.06
N PRO A 134 -3.54 -29.86 -10.44
CA PRO A 134 -4.80 -30.06 -11.15
C PRO A 134 -6.03 -29.62 -10.35
N ARG A 135 -7.03 -29.05 -11.04
CA ARG A 135 -8.36 -28.71 -10.51
C ARG A 135 -8.40 -27.63 -9.44
N VAL A 136 -7.39 -26.78 -9.34
CA VAL A 136 -7.38 -25.58 -8.49
C VAL A 136 -7.80 -24.34 -9.28
N PRO A 137 -8.36 -23.33 -8.63
CA PRO A 137 -8.72 -22.06 -9.25
C PRO A 137 -7.48 -21.19 -9.49
N ILE A 138 -7.68 -20.09 -10.22
CA ILE A 138 -6.79 -18.92 -10.24
C ILE A 138 -7.55 -17.81 -9.52
N THR A 139 -7.47 -17.78 -8.19
CA THR A 139 -8.32 -16.89 -7.37
C THR A 139 -7.92 -15.43 -7.53
N ALA A 140 -6.64 -15.14 -7.76
CA ALA A 140 -6.18 -13.78 -8.06
C ALA A 140 -6.92 -13.20 -9.28
N ARG A 141 -7.14 -14.00 -10.34
CA ARG A 141 -7.94 -13.59 -11.50
C ARG A 141 -9.40 -13.37 -11.16
N LEU A 142 -10.00 -14.26 -10.37
CA LEU A 142 -11.40 -14.12 -9.97
C LEU A 142 -11.66 -12.81 -9.23
N ILE A 143 -10.78 -12.45 -8.28
CA ILE A 143 -10.91 -11.18 -7.53
C ILE A 143 -10.74 -9.98 -8.48
N ALA A 144 -9.81 -10.02 -9.43
CA ALA A 144 -9.62 -8.96 -10.41
C ALA A 144 -10.89 -8.74 -11.26
N ASP A 145 -11.54 -9.82 -11.70
CA ASP A 145 -12.80 -9.77 -12.44
C ASP A 145 -13.92 -9.19 -11.58
N MET A 146 -14.01 -9.57 -10.29
CA MET A 146 -15.03 -9.06 -9.36
C MET A 146 -14.88 -7.55 -9.14
N VAL A 147 -13.66 -7.04 -8.92
CA VAL A 147 -13.38 -5.61 -8.76
C VAL A 147 -13.77 -4.82 -10.02
N THR A 148 -13.44 -5.36 -11.19
CA THR A 148 -13.80 -4.76 -12.48
C THR A 148 -15.32 -4.72 -12.67
N VAL A 149 -16.01 -5.83 -12.43
CA VAL A 149 -17.49 -5.93 -12.58
C VAL A 149 -18.22 -5.04 -11.58
N ALA A 150 -17.71 -4.91 -10.35
CA ALA A 150 -18.27 -4.00 -9.35
C ALA A 150 -18.30 -2.54 -9.84
N GLY A 151 -17.34 -2.16 -10.70
CA GLY A 151 -17.34 -0.86 -11.37
C GLY A 151 -16.14 0.03 -11.07
N ALA A 152 -15.02 -0.54 -10.64
CA ALA A 152 -13.76 0.19 -10.59
C ALA A 152 -13.29 0.54 -12.02
N ASP A 153 -12.81 1.77 -12.21
CA ASP A 153 -12.23 2.24 -13.47
C ASP A 153 -10.72 2.04 -13.53
N ARG A 154 -10.07 1.93 -12.38
CA ARG A 154 -8.63 1.77 -12.22
C ARG A 154 -8.31 1.06 -10.90
N VAL A 155 -7.18 0.39 -10.85
CA VAL A 155 -6.60 -0.16 -9.61
C VAL A 155 -5.25 0.49 -9.35
N LEU A 156 -4.99 0.87 -8.11
CA LEU A 156 -3.68 1.23 -7.59
C LEU A 156 -3.30 0.19 -6.54
N ALA A 157 -2.25 -0.58 -6.81
CA ALA A 157 -1.79 -1.66 -5.94
C ALA A 157 -0.33 -1.45 -5.53
N MET A 158 0.16 -2.25 -4.56
CA MET A 158 1.56 -2.21 -4.15
C MET A 158 2.12 -3.62 -4.08
N ASP A 159 3.32 -3.81 -4.64
CA ASP A 159 4.11 -5.05 -4.61
C ASP A 159 3.24 -6.31 -4.74
N LEU A 160 2.49 -6.43 -5.84
CA LEU A 160 1.72 -7.64 -6.15
C LEU A 160 2.65 -8.86 -6.09
N HIS A 161 2.18 -9.97 -5.54
CA HIS A 161 2.97 -11.20 -5.39
C HIS A 161 3.66 -11.60 -6.70
N GLN A 162 2.96 -11.41 -7.82
CA GLN A 162 3.53 -11.55 -9.16
C GLN A 162 3.06 -10.38 -10.04
N GLY A 163 4.00 -9.68 -10.71
CA GLY A 163 3.68 -8.52 -11.54
C GLY A 163 2.71 -8.80 -12.68
N GLN A 164 2.62 -10.06 -13.19
CA GLN A 164 1.65 -10.46 -14.20
C GLN A 164 0.20 -10.44 -13.73
N ILE A 165 -0.08 -10.32 -12.42
CA ILE A 165 -1.43 -10.12 -11.87
C ILE A 165 -2.07 -8.85 -12.42
N GLN A 166 -1.28 -7.83 -12.77
CA GLN A 166 -1.77 -6.64 -13.48
C GLN A 166 -2.53 -7.00 -14.76
N GLY A 167 -2.09 -8.02 -15.47
CA GLY A 167 -2.75 -8.53 -16.69
C GLY A 167 -4.04 -9.32 -16.43
N PHE A 168 -4.42 -9.56 -15.17
CA PHE A 168 -5.70 -10.18 -14.83
C PHE A 168 -6.86 -9.18 -14.84
N PHE A 169 -6.57 -7.91 -14.69
CA PHE A 169 -7.57 -6.86 -14.77
C PHE A 169 -7.83 -6.47 -16.23
N ASN A 170 -9.08 -6.12 -16.52
CA ASN A 170 -9.48 -5.54 -17.81
C ASN A 170 -9.57 -4.00 -17.75
N ILE A 171 -9.09 -3.41 -16.65
CA ILE A 171 -8.98 -1.98 -16.38
C ILE A 171 -7.52 -1.65 -16.09
N PRO A 172 -7.09 -0.38 -16.21
CA PRO A 172 -5.71 0.02 -15.89
C PRO A 172 -5.32 -0.32 -14.46
N VAL A 173 -4.08 -0.78 -14.30
CA VAL A 173 -3.47 -1.07 -12.99
C VAL A 173 -2.15 -0.32 -12.90
N ASP A 174 -1.99 0.47 -11.85
CA ASP A 174 -0.72 1.03 -11.45
C ASP A 174 -0.19 0.23 -10.25
N GLU A 175 0.97 -0.40 -10.42
CA GLU A 175 1.65 -1.13 -9.33
C GLU A 175 2.79 -0.26 -8.78
N LEU A 176 2.71 0.12 -7.51
CA LEU A 176 3.78 0.77 -6.77
C LEU A 176 4.71 -0.28 -6.16
N THR A 177 5.92 0.12 -5.77
CA THR A 177 6.83 -0.74 -5.02
C THR A 177 7.43 -0.03 -3.81
N ALA A 178 7.53 -0.74 -2.69
CA ALA A 178 8.18 -0.27 -1.47
C ALA A 178 9.69 -0.55 -1.45
N VAL A 179 10.26 -1.19 -2.48
CA VAL A 179 11.67 -1.60 -2.52
C VAL A 179 12.61 -0.45 -2.22
N HIS A 180 12.39 0.73 -2.81
CA HIS A 180 13.25 1.91 -2.60
C HIS A 180 13.17 2.44 -1.16
N MET A 181 11.96 2.49 -0.59
CA MET A 181 11.76 2.93 0.78
C MET A 181 12.40 1.96 1.79
N LEU A 182 12.18 0.66 1.59
CA LEU A 182 12.76 -0.39 2.44
C LEU A 182 14.28 -0.43 2.34
N SER A 183 14.84 -0.34 1.13
CA SER A 183 16.31 -0.32 0.95
C SER A 183 16.93 0.92 1.58
N ASN A 184 16.32 2.10 1.39
CA ASN A 184 16.82 3.34 1.96
C ASN A 184 16.83 3.34 3.50
N TYR A 185 15.86 2.69 4.13
CA TYR A 185 15.88 2.46 5.58
C TYR A 185 17.18 1.76 6.02
N PHE A 186 17.61 0.71 5.30
CA PHE A 186 18.86 0.02 5.62
C PHE A 186 20.11 0.83 5.25
N VAL A 187 20.06 1.67 4.20
CA VAL A 187 21.14 2.63 3.89
C VAL A 187 21.37 3.56 5.07
N THR A 188 20.30 4.10 5.68
CA THR A 188 20.42 5.01 6.83
C THR A 188 21.04 4.36 8.05
N LYS A 189 20.91 3.04 8.22
CA LYS A 189 21.54 2.27 9.31
C LYS A 189 23.05 2.13 9.16
N ARG A 190 23.62 2.40 7.98
CA ARG A 190 25.05 2.32 7.70
C ARG A 190 25.69 0.99 8.10
N LEU A 191 24.95 -0.10 7.91
CA LEU A 191 25.46 -1.45 8.18
C LEU A 191 26.58 -1.80 7.18
N LYS A 192 27.63 -2.47 7.66
CA LYS A 192 28.75 -2.93 6.82
C LYS A 192 28.64 -4.43 6.56
N ASP A 193 29.36 -4.90 5.55
CA ASP A 193 29.45 -6.33 5.21
C ASP A 193 28.06 -6.97 5.00
N LEU A 194 27.21 -6.26 4.25
CA LEU A 194 25.85 -6.70 3.95
C LEU A 194 25.82 -7.79 2.89
N VAL A 195 24.82 -8.66 2.96
CA VAL A 195 24.36 -9.54 1.90
C VAL A 195 22.85 -9.56 1.89
N VAL A 196 22.26 -9.35 0.72
CA VAL A 196 20.81 -9.50 0.53
C VAL A 196 20.51 -10.97 0.28
N VAL A 197 19.50 -11.50 0.96
CA VAL A 197 19.13 -12.91 0.90
C VAL A 197 17.65 -13.02 0.53
N THR A 198 17.34 -13.93 -0.39
CA THR A 198 15.96 -14.16 -0.82
C THR A 198 15.76 -15.59 -1.30
N ASP A 199 14.53 -16.00 -1.53
CA ASP A 199 14.23 -17.24 -2.25
C ASP A 199 14.27 -17.03 -3.78
N LEU A 200 14.21 -18.13 -4.52
CA LEU A 200 14.23 -18.09 -6.01
C LEU A 200 13.04 -17.30 -6.59
N GLY A 201 11.89 -17.33 -5.94
CA GLY A 201 10.68 -16.67 -6.42
C GLY A 201 10.79 -15.15 -6.45
N PHE A 202 11.49 -14.58 -5.48
CA PHE A 202 11.66 -13.14 -5.32
C PHE A 202 13.01 -12.60 -5.85
N ALA A 203 13.89 -13.46 -6.36
CA ALA A 203 15.28 -13.13 -6.71
C ALA A 203 15.41 -11.93 -7.68
N LYS A 204 14.48 -11.74 -8.61
CA LYS A 204 14.51 -10.61 -9.56
C LYS A 204 14.32 -9.26 -8.84
N ARG A 205 13.37 -9.18 -7.91
CA ARG A 205 13.10 -7.96 -7.12
C ARG A 205 14.19 -7.71 -6.10
N ALA A 206 14.67 -8.77 -5.43
CA ALA A 206 15.76 -8.70 -4.48
C ALA A 206 17.08 -8.22 -5.11
N ARG A 207 17.29 -8.41 -6.42
CA ARG A 207 18.45 -7.86 -7.13
C ARG A 207 18.45 -6.33 -7.10
N THR A 208 17.32 -5.69 -7.41
CA THR A 208 17.19 -4.22 -7.31
C THR A 208 17.47 -3.74 -5.88
N PHE A 209 16.97 -4.46 -4.88
CA PHE A 209 17.25 -4.15 -3.48
C PHE A 209 18.75 -4.24 -3.17
N ALA A 210 19.43 -5.27 -3.65
CA ALA A 210 20.88 -5.48 -3.48
C ALA A 210 21.69 -4.37 -4.18
N GLU A 211 21.32 -3.99 -5.39
CA GLU A 211 21.93 -2.88 -6.15
C GLU A 211 21.82 -1.55 -5.39
N LEU A 212 20.66 -1.24 -4.81
CA LEU A 212 20.44 -0.02 -4.01
C LEU A 212 21.27 0.01 -2.73
N LEU A 213 21.63 -1.16 -2.18
CA LEU A 213 22.46 -1.27 -0.99
C LEU A 213 23.95 -1.44 -1.31
N ASP A 214 24.34 -1.51 -2.59
CA ASP A 214 25.68 -1.89 -3.03
C ASP A 214 26.16 -3.18 -2.32
N ALA A 215 25.28 -4.19 -2.26
CA ALA A 215 25.48 -5.43 -1.53
C ALA A 215 25.37 -6.66 -2.45
N PRO A 216 26.12 -7.74 -2.21
CA PRO A 216 25.93 -8.97 -2.94
C PRO A 216 24.58 -9.62 -2.65
N LEU A 217 24.06 -10.39 -3.62
CA LEU A 217 22.84 -11.17 -3.51
C LEU A 217 23.17 -12.64 -3.26
N ALA A 218 22.54 -13.26 -2.29
CA ALA A 218 22.52 -14.70 -2.08
C ALA A 218 21.09 -15.23 -2.23
N VAL A 219 20.95 -16.43 -2.77
CA VAL A 219 19.64 -17.04 -3.06
C VAL A 219 19.49 -18.35 -2.29
N ILE A 220 18.35 -18.56 -1.70
CA ILE A 220 17.99 -19.78 -1.00
C ILE A 220 17.22 -20.69 -1.94
N GLU A 221 17.76 -21.87 -2.19
CA GLU A 221 17.12 -22.94 -2.94
C GLU A 221 16.52 -23.99 -2.01
N LYS A 222 15.23 -24.25 -2.12
CA LYS A 222 14.58 -25.37 -1.44
C LYS A 222 14.76 -26.64 -2.24
N ARG A 223 15.52 -27.60 -1.73
CA ARG A 223 15.65 -28.93 -2.33
C ARG A 223 14.84 -29.96 -1.56
N ARG A 224 13.89 -30.60 -2.22
CA ARG A 224 13.24 -31.81 -1.70
C ARG A 224 14.17 -33.00 -1.90
N ILE A 225 14.58 -33.65 -0.83
CA ILE A 225 15.39 -34.87 -0.90
C ILE A 225 14.48 -36.08 -0.84
N GLY A 226 14.24 -36.69 -2.03
CA GLY A 226 13.49 -37.94 -2.19
C GLY A 226 11.99 -37.86 -1.83
N ASN A 227 11.34 -39.02 -1.74
CA ASN A 227 9.92 -39.19 -1.38
C ASN A 227 9.66 -39.18 0.13
N LEU A 228 10.59 -38.76 0.96
CA LEU A 228 10.41 -38.66 2.40
C LEU A 228 9.87 -37.30 2.77
N ASP A 229 8.66 -37.24 3.26
CA ASP A 229 7.82 -36.07 3.55
C ASP A 229 8.40 -35.00 4.51
N ARG A 230 9.66 -35.06 4.93
CA ARG A 230 10.15 -34.25 6.05
C ARG A 230 11.57 -33.66 5.97
N ALA A 231 12.34 -33.85 4.91
CA ALA A 231 13.69 -33.23 4.82
C ALA A 231 13.79 -32.24 3.65
N GLU A 232 13.40 -31.00 3.89
CA GLU A 232 13.74 -29.89 3.00
C GLU A 232 15.15 -29.40 3.39
N LEU A 233 16.15 -29.63 2.52
CA LEU A 233 17.46 -29.01 2.65
C LEU A 233 17.40 -27.63 1.97
N MET A 234 17.63 -26.59 2.75
CA MET A 234 17.87 -25.25 2.25
C MET A 234 19.35 -25.14 1.85
N ASN A 235 19.59 -24.91 0.57
CA ASN A 235 20.92 -24.64 0.03
C ASN A 235 21.09 -23.12 -0.15
N VAL A 236 22.20 -22.58 0.36
CA VAL A 236 22.53 -21.15 0.23
C VAL A 236 23.49 -21.00 -0.95
N ILE A 237 23.05 -20.26 -1.98
CA ILE A 237 23.85 -19.95 -3.16
C ILE A 237 24.34 -18.52 -3.02
N GLY A 238 25.63 -18.36 -2.78
CA GLY A 238 26.29 -17.07 -2.53
C GLY A 238 27.12 -17.10 -1.25
N ASP A 239 28.01 -16.13 -1.09
CA ASP A 239 28.85 -15.99 0.09
C ASP A 239 28.16 -15.16 1.17
N VAL A 240 27.76 -15.82 2.26
CA VAL A 240 27.05 -15.19 3.40
C VAL A 240 27.82 -15.24 4.70
N ARG A 241 28.92 -16.02 4.74
CA ARG A 241 29.65 -16.31 5.97
C ARG A 241 30.26 -15.07 6.60
N GLY A 242 29.95 -14.83 7.86
CA GLY A 242 30.46 -13.69 8.64
C GLY A 242 29.81 -12.35 8.26
N LYS A 243 28.93 -12.33 7.25
CA LYS A 243 28.24 -11.12 6.80
C LYS A 243 26.98 -10.86 7.61
N ARG A 244 26.42 -9.65 7.47
CA ARG A 244 25.06 -9.28 7.92
C ARG A 244 24.08 -9.57 6.82
N ALA A 245 23.15 -10.46 7.07
CA ALA A 245 22.13 -10.87 6.10
C ALA A 245 20.86 -10.04 6.25
N ILE A 246 20.34 -9.51 5.13
CA ILE A 246 19.00 -8.92 5.04
C ILE A 246 18.15 -9.84 4.20
N ILE A 247 17.19 -10.53 4.82
CA ILE A 247 16.21 -11.37 4.13
C ILE A 247 15.12 -10.47 3.55
N VAL A 248 14.88 -10.56 2.24
CA VAL A 248 13.92 -9.71 1.52
C VAL A 248 12.86 -10.58 0.85
N ASP A 249 11.58 -10.23 1.04
CA ASP A 249 10.43 -10.88 0.43
C ASP A 249 9.32 -9.86 0.14
N ASP A 250 8.27 -10.23 -0.61
CA ASP A 250 7.08 -9.39 -0.79
C ASP A 250 6.20 -9.40 0.46
N GLU A 251 6.03 -10.57 1.08
CA GLU A 251 5.19 -10.70 2.27
C GLU A 251 5.74 -11.67 3.32
N ILE A 252 5.50 -11.37 4.58
CA ILE A 252 5.69 -12.30 5.71
C ILE A 252 4.31 -12.71 6.19
N ASP A 253 3.88 -13.92 5.83
CA ASP A 253 2.60 -14.48 6.24
C ASP A 253 2.74 -15.30 7.54
N THR A 254 2.94 -16.62 7.47
CA THR A 254 3.09 -17.47 8.67
C THR A 254 4.50 -17.50 9.24
N ALA A 255 5.43 -16.75 8.66
CA ALA A 255 6.86 -16.75 8.93
C ALA A 255 7.55 -18.12 8.82
N GLY A 256 6.93 -19.09 8.13
CA GLY A 256 7.51 -20.41 7.93
C GLY A 256 8.79 -20.35 7.10
N THR A 257 8.69 -19.84 5.88
CA THR A 257 9.83 -19.67 4.96
C THR A 257 10.94 -18.83 5.60
N LEU A 258 10.57 -17.70 6.23
CA LEU A 258 11.53 -16.82 6.89
C LEU A 258 12.34 -17.57 7.96
N THR A 259 11.68 -18.32 8.86
CA THR A 259 12.38 -19.06 9.92
C THR A 259 13.26 -20.20 9.39
N GLU A 260 12.88 -20.82 8.28
CA GLU A 260 13.72 -21.82 7.60
C GLU A 260 14.97 -21.16 6.99
N ILE A 261 14.82 -19.99 6.34
CA ILE A 261 15.94 -19.20 5.82
C ILE A 261 16.89 -18.80 6.96
N VAL A 262 16.35 -18.31 8.08
CA VAL A 262 17.11 -17.95 9.28
C VAL A 262 17.99 -19.12 9.75
N ARG A 263 17.40 -20.31 9.90
CA ARG A 263 18.14 -21.51 10.31
C ARG A 263 19.23 -21.91 9.31
N ALA A 264 19.01 -21.70 8.01
CA ALA A 264 20.02 -21.95 6.99
C ALA A 264 21.19 -20.98 7.12
N LEU A 265 20.91 -19.69 7.33
CA LEU A 265 21.91 -18.64 7.50
C LEU A 265 22.73 -18.82 8.79
N GLU A 266 22.10 -19.27 9.89
CA GLU A 266 22.79 -19.61 11.14
C GLU A 266 23.81 -20.75 10.94
N ARG A 267 23.43 -21.79 10.16
CA ARG A 267 24.37 -22.88 9.81
C ARG A 267 25.55 -22.37 9.00
N GLU A 268 25.35 -21.39 8.12
CA GLU A 268 26.42 -20.74 7.34
C GLU A 268 27.19 -19.70 8.14
N LYS A 269 26.89 -19.52 9.42
CA LYS A 269 27.56 -18.58 10.35
C LYS A 269 27.54 -17.14 9.90
N VAL A 270 26.39 -16.64 9.51
CA VAL A 270 26.17 -15.19 9.35
C VAL A 270 26.34 -14.49 10.70
N SER A 271 26.74 -13.23 10.70
CA SER A 271 26.96 -12.47 11.93
C SER A 271 25.68 -11.93 12.54
N GLU A 272 24.79 -11.40 11.72
CA GLU A 272 23.53 -10.78 12.11
C GLU A 272 22.48 -11.04 11.03
N ILE A 273 21.21 -11.14 11.43
CA ILE A 273 20.10 -11.38 10.51
C ILE A 273 19.05 -10.29 10.70
N TYR A 274 18.70 -9.65 9.60
CA TYR A 274 17.61 -8.72 9.44
C TYR A 274 16.61 -9.28 8.44
N ALA A 275 15.36 -8.83 8.48
CA ALA A 275 14.35 -9.18 7.49
C ALA A 275 13.54 -7.96 7.09
N CYS A 276 13.07 -7.91 5.86
CA CYS A 276 12.08 -6.93 5.45
C CYS A 276 11.10 -7.50 4.43
N ALA A 277 9.89 -6.98 4.45
CA ALA A 277 8.88 -7.25 3.45
C ALA A 277 7.92 -6.07 3.33
N THR A 278 7.31 -5.92 2.16
CA THR A 278 6.26 -4.92 1.97
C THR A 278 5.04 -5.25 2.83
N HIS A 279 4.60 -6.51 2.85
CA HIS A 279 3.36 -6.89 3.50
C HIS A 279 3.58 -7.74 4.75
N GLY A 280 3.30 -7.16 5.92
CA GLY A 280 3.33 -7.86 7.20
C GLY A 280 1.98 -8.51 7.53
N VAL A 281 1.63 -9.61 6.88
CA VAL A 281 0.36 -10.33 7.12
C VAL A 281 0.33 -10.96 8.50
N LEU A 282 1.44 -11.57 8.90
CA LEU A 282 1.70 -12.15 10.23
C LEU A 282 0.56 -13.05 10.72
N SER A 283 0.17 -14.01 9.89
CA SER A 283 -0.90 -14.97 10.19
C SER A 283 -0.45 -16.08 11.12
N GLY A 284 -1.41 -16.65 11.84
CA GLY A 284 -1.20 -17.84 12.68
C GLY A 284 -0.01 -17.69 13.64
N PRO A 285 0.99 -18.60 13.61
CA PRO A 285 2.12 -18.60 14.55
C PRO A 285 3.24 -17.61 14.20
N ALA A 286 3.05 -16.68 13.26
CA ALA A 286 4.11 -15.82 12.75
C ALA A 286 4.79 -14.99 13.85
N VAL A 287 4.00 -14.38 14.73
CA VAL A 287 4.50 -13.52 15.81
C VAL A 287 5.38 -14.30 16.80
N GLU A 288 4.96 -15.52 17.15
CA GLU A 288 5.73 -16.42 18.02
C GLU A 288 7.04 -16.85 17.36
N LYS A 289 6.97 -17.27 16.09
CA LYS A 289 8.16 -17.65 15.33
C LYS A 289 9.15 -16.49 15.19
N LEU A 290 8.67 -15.27 14.93
CA LEU A 290 9.53 -14.09 14.86
C LEU A 290 10.12 -13.76 16.22
N ARG A 291 9.34 -13.84 17.30
CA ARG A 291 9.82 -13.61 18.67
C ARG A 291 10.99 -14.53 19.01
N ASP A 292 10.85 -15.83 18.68
CA ASP A 292 11.81 -16.89 19.03
C ASP A 292 12.98 -16.99 18.05
N SER A 293 12.94 -16.25 16.93
CA SER A 293 14.02 -16.25 15.92
C SER A 293 15.18 -15.35 16.33
N SER A 294 16.35 -15.62 15.76
CA SER A 294 17.56 -14.79 15.89
C SER A 294 17.54 -13.53 15.03
N VAL A 295 16.44 -13.23 14.33
CA VAL A 295 16.28 -12.00 13.58
C VAL A 295 16.33 -10.82 14.53
N LEU A 296 17.24 -9.87 14.28
CA LEU A 296 17.42 -8.68 15.11
C LEU A 296 16.30 -7.66 14.87
N GLU A 297 15.91 -7.49 13.61
CA GLU A 297 14.88 -6.54 13.23
C GLU A 297 14.11 -7.03 12.00
N VAL A 298 12.81 -6.79 12.01
CA VAL A 298 11.89 -7.05 10.90
C VAL A 298 11.28 -5.72 10.48
N VAL A 299 11.57 -5.28 9.26
CA VAL A 299 11.05 -4.03 8.72
C VAL A 299 9.88 -4.33 7.78
N LEU A 300 8.73 -3.77 8.07
CA LEU A 300 7.48 -3.95 7.32
C LEU A 300 6.93 -2.61 6.89
N THR A 301 5.92 -2.61 6.02
CA THR A 301 5.14 -1.41 5.75
C THR A 301 3.75 -1.49 6.40
N ASP A 302 3.05 -0.36 6.44
CA ASP A 302 1.68 -0.28 6.92
C ASP A 302 0.62 -0.59 5.84
N THR A 303 0.99 -1.25 4.75
CA THR A 303 0.03 -1.78 3.75
C THR A 303 -0.98 -2.75 4.37
N VAL A 304 -0.55 -3.49 5.39
CA VAL A 304 -1.38 -4.32 6.26
C VAL A 304 -1.28 -3.77 7.68
N PRO A 305 -2.39 -3.49 8.37
CA PRO A 305 -2.34 -2.93 9.72
C PRO A 305 -1.70 -3.91 10.69
N LEU A 306 -0.87 -3.39 11.60
CA LEU A 306 -0.22 -4.17 12.65
C LEU A 306 -0.94 -3.93 14.00
N PRO A 307 -1.91 -4.77 14.38
CA PRO A 307 -2.64 -4.62 15.62
C PRO A 307 -1.73 -4.82 16.84
N ALA A 308 -2.07 -4.23 17.98
CA ALA A 308 -1.26 -4.25 19.20
C ALA A 308 -0.80 -5.66 19.60
N ILE A 309 -1.66 -6.68 19.44
CA ILE A 309 -1.35 -8.07 19.78
C ILE A 309 -0.22 -8.68 18.92
N LYS A 310 0.04 -8.12 17.73
CA LYS A 310 1.12 -8.58 16.82
C LYS A 310 2.39 -7.76 16.93
N ARG A 311 2.40 -6.71 17.76
CA ARG A 311 3.59 -5.85 17.91
C ARG A 311 4.67 -6.56 18.70
N LEU A 312 5.89 -6.54 18.16
CA LEU A 312 7.11 -6.99 18.83
C LEU A 312 8.13 -5.85 18.80
N PRO A 313 9.00 -5.71 19.83
CA PRO A 313 10.04 -4.67 19.84
C PRO A 313 10.99 -4.69 18.64
N LYS A 314 11.14 -5.86 18.01
CA LYS A 314 11.96 -6.03 16.80
C LYS A 314 11.23 -5.76 15.49
N ILE A 315 9.96 -5.36 15.50
CA ILE A 315 9.21 -5.01 14.29
C ILE A 315 9.16 -3.49 14.14
N THR A 316 9.75 -3.01 13.06
CA THR A 316 9.67 -1.62 12.61
C THR A 316 8.67 -1.52 11.47
N THR A 317 7.76 -0.55 11.51
CA THR A 317 6.76 -0.34 10.45
C THR A 317 6.99 1.01 9.79
N LEU A 318 7.19 1.02 8.48
CA LEU A 318 7.31 2.23 7.65
C LEU A 318 5.98 2.54 6.97
N SER A 319 5.63 3.82 6.84
CA SER A 319 4.35 4.19 6.22
C SER A 319 4.48 4.40 4.73
N VAL A 320 3.62 3.74 3.95
CA VAL A 320 3.51 3.93 2.50
C VAL A 320 2.57 5.08 2.13
N ALA A 321 2.04 5.81 3.10
CA ALA A 321 1.08 6.88 2.87
C ALA A 321 1.61 7.98 1.93
N PRO A 322 2.86 8.46 2.03
CA PRO A 322 3.39 9.44 1.09
C PRO A 322 3.47 8.89 -0.34
N LEU A 323 3.90 7.65 -0.52
CA LEU A 323 4.03 7.03 -1.84
C LEU A 323 2.65 6.85 -2.51
N ILE A 324 1.67 6.33 -1.77
CA ILE A 324 0.29 6.19 -2.26
C ILE A 324 -0.34 7.57 -2.50
N GLY A 325 -0.14 8.53 -1.60
CA GLY A 325 -0.66 9.89 -1.73
C GLY A 325 -0.14 10.58 -2.99
N GLU A 326 1.16 10.49 -3.25
CA GLU A 326 1.75 11.05 -4.46
C GLU A 326 1.23 10.36 -5.74
N ALA A 327 1.04 9.05 -5.71
CA ALA A 327 0.43 8.32 -6.82
C ALA A 327 -1.02 8.76 -7.06
N ILE A 328 -1.82 8.93 -6.01
CA ILE A 328 -3.19 9.46 -6.09
C ILE A 328 -3.19 10.84 -6.75
N ARG A 329 -2.32 11.76 -6.29
CA ARG A 329 -2.19 13.11 -6.85
C ARG A 329 -1.87 13.08 -8.34
N ARG A 330 -0.93 12.23 -8.77
CA ARG A 330 -0.54 12.08 -10.16
C ARG A 330 -1.64 11.47 -11.03
N ILE A 331 -2.30 10.42 -10.55
CA ILE A 331 -3.43 9.80 -11.24
C ILE A 331 -4.55 10.83 -11.45
N HIS A 332 -4.86 11.61 -10.42
CA HIS A 332 -5.87 12.67 -10.52
C HIS A 332 -5.53 13.72 -11.56
N ARG A 333 -4.26 14.17 -11.60
CA ARG A 333 -3.77 15.18 -12.54
C ARG A 333 -3.46 14.66 -13.93
N GLY A 334 -3.56 13.36 -14.17
CA GLY A 334 -3.15 12.73 -15.43
C GLY A 334 -1.64 12.73 -15.67
N GLU A 335 -0.86 12.80 -14.58
CA GLU A 335 0.60 12.75 -14.61
C GLU A 335 1.10 11.30 -14.57
N SER A 336 2.35 11.07 -15.02
CA SER A 336 2.96 9.73 -15.01
C SER A 336 3.26 9.25 -13.60
N VAL A 337 2.68 8.11 -13.21
CA VAL A 337 3.02 7.39 -11.97
C VAL A 337 4.41 6.76 -12.07
N GLY A 338 4.82 6.33 -13.28
CA GLY A 338 6.14 5.75 -13.52
C GLY A 338 7.31 6.69 -13.20
N ALA A 339 7.08 8.01 -13.24
CA ALA A 339 8.10 8.99 -12.85
C ALA A 339 8.43 8.93 -11.34
N LEU A 340 7.59 8.33 -10.50
CA LEU A 340 7.89 8.08 -9.09
C LEU A 340 9.08 7.14 -8.90
N PHE A 341 9.34 6.28 -9.87
CA PHE A 341 10.45 5.31 -9.84
C PHE A 341 11.75 5.83 -10.45
N SER A 342 11.72 6.97 -11.15
CA SER A 342 12.89 7.56 -11.84
C SER A 342 13.53 8.76 -11.12
N SER A 343 12.80 9.41 -10.19
CA SER A 343 13.29 10.59 -9.42
C SER A 343 13.56 10.28 -7.94
N GLU A 344 13.98 9.12 -7.65
CA GLU A 344 13.78 8.32 -6.44
C GLU A 344 14.50 8.80 -5.18
N VAL A 345 15.70 9.36 -5.30
CA VAL A 345 16.52 9.67 -4.10
C VAL A 345 15.93 10.82 -3.30
N SER A 346 15.45 11.88 -3.96
CA SER A 346 14.87 13.04 -3.27
C SER A 346 13.52 12.71 -2.64
N PHE A 347 12.66 12.00 -3.37
CA PHE A 347 11.33 11.63 -2.87
C PHE A 347 11.40 10.65 -1.69
N THR A 348 12.30 9.68 -1.74
CA THR A 348 12.48 8.72 -0.63
C THR A 348 13.03 9.41 0.61
N GLN A 349 13.92 10.40 0.47
CA GLN A 349 14.38 11.21 1.60
C GLN A 349 13.26 12.05 2.20
N GLU A 350 12.41 12.66 1.38
CA GLU A 350 11.21 13.39 1.84
C GLU A 350 10.24 12.50 2.61
N MET A 351 10.06 11.24 2.17
CA MET A 351 9.22 10.26 2.86
C MET A 351 9.73 9.94 4.27
N LEU A 352 11.03 9.70 4.43
CA LEU A 352 11.63 9.41 5.75
C LEU A 352 11.55 10.63 6.67
N LEU A 353 11.79 11.83 6.15
CA LEU A 353 11.65 13.07 6.91
C LEU A 353 10.20 13.32 7.34
N TRP A 354 9.23 12.91 6.53
CA TRP A 354 7.82 13.01 6.88
C TRP A 354 7.46 12.08 8.04
N GLU A 355 7.97 10.84 8.06
CA GLU A 355 7.79 9.89 9.16
C GLU A 355 8.42 10.38 10.47
N ASP A 356 9.68 10.83 10.43
CA ASP A 356 10.37 11.39 11.60
C ASP A 356 9.63 12.60 12.17
N GLY A 357 9.11 13.47 11.31
CA GLY A 357 8.31 14.62 11.71
C GLY A 357 6.97 14.23 12.36
N GLN A 358 6.35 13.12 11.94
CA GLN A 358 5.12 12.59 12.54
C GLN A 358 5.38 11.91 13.87
N GLN A 359 6.44 11.10 13.97
CA GLN A 359 6.85 10.44 15.21
C GLN A 359 7.11 11.47 16.31
N ARG A 360 7.89 12.52 16.03
CA ARG A 360 8.15 13.62 16.97
C ARG A 360 6.88 14.35 17.42
N ARG A 361 5.89 14.50 16.52
CA ARG A 361 4.60 15.13 16.87
C ARG A 361 3.70 14.25 17.74
N LEU A 362 3.83 12.92 17.64
CA LEU A 362 3.12 11.97 18.49
C LEU A 362 3.76 11.92 19.88
N ASP A 363 5.10 11.83 19.95
CA ASP A 363 5.86 11.80 21.20
C ASP A 363 5.64 13.09 22.03
N THR A 364 5.46 14.24 21.36
CA THR A 364 5.15 15.51 22.06
C THR A 364 3.70 15.66 22.52
N ARG A 365 2.77 14.80 22.06
CA ARG A 365 1.37 14.81 22.52
C ARG A 365 1.10 13.87 23.68
N ASP A 366 1.96 12.88 23.89
CA ASP A 366 1.84 11.89 24.95
C ASP A 366 2.66 12.25 26.21
N ASP A 367 3.22 13.47 26.29
CA ASP A 367 3.91 13.98 27.47
C ASP A 367 2.97 14.88 28.29
N PRO A 368 2.32 14.36 29.38
CA PRO A 368 1.35 15.13 30.15
C PRO A 368 1.97 16.04 31.25
N GLU A 369 3.30 16.23 31.27
CA GLU A 369 3.98 17.03 32.27
C GLU A 369 4.66 18.27 31.66
N GLN A 370 3.87 19.30 31.32
CA GLN A 370 4.23 20.71 31.53
C GLN A 370 2.92 21.52 31.66
N GLY A 371 2.24 21.29 32.75
CA GLY A 371 1.18 22.16 33.20
C GLY A 371 1.79 23.35 33.93
N ASP A 372 1.77 24.47 33.25
CA ASP A 372 2.07 25.77 33.81
C ASP A 372 1.00 26.13 34.84
N GLY A 373 1.45 26.36 36.06
CA GLY A 373 0.58 26.81 37.15
C GLY A 373 0.17 28.25 36.95
N ASP A 374 -1.08 28.51 36.74
CA ASP A 374 -1.77 29.65 37.34
C ASP A 374 -3.29 29.44 37.22
N ARG A 375 -3.99 29.27 38.36
CA ARG A 375 -5.44 29.40 38.45
C ARG A 375 -5.75 30.58 39.35
N PRO A 376 -6.76 31.37 39.04
CA PRO A 376 -7.64 31.86 40.06
C PRO A 376 -9.03 31.21 39.97
N ASP A 377 -9.54 30.97 41.17
CA ASP A 377 -10.85 30.49 41.57
C ASP A 377 -12.04 31.09 40.84
N GLY A 378 -13.10 30.28 40.74
CA GLY A 378 -14.46 30.79 40.76
C GLY A 378 -15.49 30.04 39.95
N GLY A 379 -16.37 29.29 40.62
CA GLY A 379 -17.74 29.11 40.19
C GLY A 379 -18.17 27.69 39.77
N ALA A 380 -18.74 26.98 40.70
CA ALA A 380 -19.57 25.80 40.49
C ALA A 380 -20.79 26.13 39.63
N ASP A 381 -21.10 25.28 38.66
CA ASP A 381 -22.49 25.07 38.23
C ASP A 381 -22.70 23.59 37.88
N ASP A 382 -23.58 22.99 38.68
CA ASP A 382 -24.07 21.63 38.56
C ASP A 382 -25.10 21.58 37.43
N THR A 383 -24.88 20.79 36.38
CA THR A 383 -25.98 20.26 35.58
C THR A 383 -25.65 18.86 35.08
N GLU A 384 -26.38 17.90 35.66
CA GLU A 384 -26.37 16.48 35.33
C GLU A 384 -26.86 16.16 33.89
N PRO A 385 -26.45 15.01 33.33
CA PRO A 385 -26.81 14.59 31.98
C PRO A 385 -28.09 13.72 31.98
N GLU A 386 -29.24 14.30 31.69
CA GLU A 386 -30.52 13.63 31.56
C GLU A 386 -31.06 13.61 30.12
N GLN A 387 -30.24 13.24 29.11
CA GLN A 387 -30.72 13.17 27.73
C GLN A 387 -30.41 11.87 26.96
N LEU A 388 -29.87 10.84 27.59
CA LEU A 388 -29.60 9.56 26.91
C LEU A 388 -30.65 8.46 27.17
N ALA A 389 -31.70 8.72 27.93
CA ALA A 389 -32.74 7.73 28.25
C ALA A 389 -34.01 7.78 27.39
N GLN A 390 -34.15 8.69 26.45
CA GLN A 390 -35.41 8.85 25.70
C GLN A 390 -35.45 8.21 24.29
N PHE A 391 -34.36 7.60 23.81
CA PHE A 391 -34.37 6.94 22.50
C PHE A 391 -34.59 5.41 22.52
N ALA A 392 -34.68 4.80 23.71
CA ALA A 392 -34.83 3.34 23.83
C ALA A 392 -36.28 2.84 23.95
N SER A 393 -37.32 3.69 23.88
CA SER A 393 -38.70 3.29 24.16
C SER A 393 -39.69 3.33 22.97
N ALA A 394 -39.21 3.53 21.74
CA ALA A 394 -40.12 3.76 20.60
C ALA A 394 -40.24 2.61 19.58
N ILE A 395 -39.78 1.38 19.88
CA ILE A 395 -40.04 0.21 19.00
C ILE A 395 -40.64 -0.91 19.84
N ARG A 396 -41.96 -0.92 20.00
CA ARG A 396 -42.74 -2.14 20.33
C ARG A 396 -43.37 -2.69 19.05
N PRO A 397 -43.32 -4.01 18.81
CA PRO A 397 -44.01 -4.62 17.67
C PRO A 397 -45.50 -4.58 17.88
N ARG A 398 -46.28 -4.22 16.84
CA ARG A 398 -47.70 -4.45 16.80
C ARG A 398 -47.99 -5.85 16.34
N ASP A 399 -48.55 -6.64 17.23
CA ASP A 399 -49.20 -7.93 16.92
C ASP A 399 -50.36 -7.70 15.94
N ARG A 400 -50.27 -8.40 14.81
CA ARG A 400 -51.39 -9.13 14.18
C ARG A 400 -50.87 -9.98 13.04
#